data_68c55aa889a3f708edfe10d65dd64a6a
#
_entry.id   68c55aa889a3f708edfe10d65dd64a6a
#
_cell.length_a   1.000
_cell.length_b   1.000
_cell.length_c   1.000
_cell.angle_alpha   90.00
_cell.angle_beta   90.00
_cell.angle_gamma   90.00
#
_symmetry.space_group_name_H-M   'P 1'
#
loop_
_entity.id
_entity.type
_entity.pdbx_description
1 polymer ?
#
loop_
_entity_poly.entity_id
_entity_poly.type
_entity_poly.pdbx_seq_one_letter_code
_entity_poly.pdbx_strand_id
1 'polypeptide(L)'
;QRQMCIRDRPALVFGVAFGNLLQGVPFELNELSQATYTGSFFALLNPFALLCGVLSLAMLVTHGANWLQMKTTAALRDRARAITQIGALVTLITFVLAGVWLSFKDGYVVTSVIDHFAASAPASGKQVAVEAGAWFKNFNENPALWAFPALVVVGALLNVVASKANRCGFAFLFSVLTMAGVIITAAVSMFPFVMPSSTHPEQSLLMWDATSSQLTLNLMFYLVLVFVTISLLYTTWSYYKMFGRLDESFVEDNKNSLY
;
A
#
# COMPACT_ATOMS: atom_id res chain seq x y z
N GLN A 1 -8.11 -15.80 21.13
CA GLN A 1 -8.87 -15.91 19.85
C GLN A 1 -9.49 -14.57 19.40
N ARG A 2 -10.01 -13.72 20.30
CA ARG A 2 -10.58 -12.41 19.91
C ARG A 2 -9.56 -11.42 19.34
N GLN A 3 -8.30 -11.49 19.74
CA GLN A 3 -7.24 -10.58 19.25
C GLN A 3 -6.79 -10.91 17.82
N MET A 4 -6.92 -12.15 17.34
CA MET A 4 -6.60 -12.51 15.96
C MET A 4 -7.53 -11.86 14.93
N CYS A 5 -8.84 -11.83 15.21
CA CYS A 5 -9.82 -11.23 14.30
C CYS A 5 -9.67 -9.70 14.12
N ILE A 6 -9.02 -9.01 15.07
CA ILE A 6 -8.81 -7.55 14.98
C ILE A 6 -7.67 -7.20 14.01
N ARG A 7 -6.71 -8.09 13.78
CA ARG A 7 -5.55 -7.85 12.90
C ARG A 7 -5.86 -7.94 11.41
N ASP A 8 -6.86 -8.75 11.03
CA ASP A 8 -7.16 -8.98 9.61
C ASP A 8 -7.98 -7.84 8.98
N ARG A 9 -8.77 -7.14 9.81
CA ARG A 9 -9.60 -6.02 9.36
C ARG A 9 -8.80 -4.83 8.82
N PRO A 10 -7.71 -4.37 9.47
CA PRO A 10 -6.89 -3.28 8.95
C PRO A 10 -6.33 -3.53 7.55
N ALA A 11 -5.92 -4.75 7.24
CA ALA A 11 -5.35 -5.10 5.94
C ALA A 11 -6.33 -4.86 4.79
N LEU A 12 -7.58 -5.23 4.96
CA LEU A 12 -8.64 -4.99 3.99
C LEU A 12 -9.01 -3.50 3.94
N VAL A 13 -9.16 -2.86 5.10
CA VAL A 13 -9.55 -1.45 5.20
C VAL A 13 -8.53 -0.53 4.55
N PHE A 14 -7.23 -0.78 4.70
CA PHE A 14 -6.20 -0.02 3.99
C PHE A 14 -6.36 -0.08 2.47
N GLY A 15 -6.59 -1.27 1.92
CA GLY A 15 -6.83 -1.40 0.48
C GLY A 15 -8.10 -0.68 0.03
N VAL A 16 -9.19 -0.78 0.79
CA VAL A 16 -10.44 -0.05 0.53
C VAL A 16 -10.22 1.46 0.57
N ALA A 17 -9.45 1.96 1.54
CA ALA A 17 -9.12 3.39 1.65
C ALA A 17 -8.36 3.88 0.40
N PHE A 18 -7.31 3.17 -0.02
CA PHE A 18 -6.57 3.51 -1.25
C PHE A 18 -7.44 3.43 -2.51
N GLY A 19 -8.33 2.44 -2.60
CA GLY A 19 -9.28 2.35 -3.70
C GLY A 19 -10.25 3.54 -3.76
N ASN A 20 -10.66 4.08 -2.62
CA ASN A 20 -11.48 5.29 -2.56
C ASN A 20 -10.67 6.55 -2.92
N LEU A 21 -9.42 6.65 -2.49
CA LEU A 21 -8.54 7.77 -2.89
C LEU A 21 -8.38 7.83 -4.40
N LEU A 22 -8.17 6.69 -5.07
CA LEU A 22 -8.09 6.62 -6.54
C LEU A 22 -9.38 7.00 -7.25
N GLN A 23 -10.54 6.91 -6.61
CA GLN A 23 -11.81 7.33 -7.20
C GLN A 23 -12.16 8.79 -6.90
N GLY A 24 -11.46 9.41 -5.96
CA GLY A 24 -11.79 10.69 -5.38
C GLY A 24 -12.80 10.55 -4.22
N VAL A 25 -12.50 11.23 -3.14
CA VAL A 25 -13.30 11.22 -1.90
C VAL A 25 -14.30 12.38 -1.95
N PRO A 26 -15.59 12.19 -1.64
CA PRO A 26 -16.54 13.29 -1.58
C PRO A 26 -16.30 14.12 -0.30
N PHE A 27 -15.56 15.22 -0.44
CA PHE A 27 -15.35 16.18 0.64
C PHE A 27 -15.37 17.60 0.11
N GLU A 28 -15.67 18.51 0.99
CA GLU A 28 -15.69 19.95 0.77
C GLU A 28 -14.82 20.64 1.81
N LEU A 29 -14.14 21.71 1.41
CA LEU A 29 -13.38 22.57 2.30
C LEU A 29 -14.21 23.84 2.58
N ASN A 30 -14.39 24.16 3.86
CA ASN A 30 -14.99 25.43 4.25
C ASN A 30 -13.97 26.59 4.13
N GLU A 31 -14.40 27.83 4.39
CA GLU A 31 -13.56 29.02 4.34
C GLU A 31 -12.33 28.96 5.26
N LEU A 32 -12.38 28.14 6.30
CA LEU A 32 -11.27 27.87 7.23
C LEU A 32 -10.39 26.68 6.81
N SER A 33 -10.55 26.18 5.56
CA SER A 33 -9.85 25.01 5.03
C SER A 33 -10.05 23.73 5.84
N GLN A 34 -11.18 23.61 6.56
CA GLN A 34 -11.53 22.39 7.27
C GLN A 34 -12.31 21.48 6.33
N ALA A 35 -11.88 20.23 6.23
CA ALA A 35 -12.52 19.23 5.39
C ALA A 35 -13.77 18.66 6.07
N THR A 36 -14.89 18.68 5.35
CA THR A 36 -16.14 18.02 5.74
C THR A 36 -16.44 16.91 4.74
N TYR A 37 -16.61 15.69 5.25
CA TYR A 37 -17.00 14.55 4.42
C TYR A 37 -18.49 14.61 4.12
N THR A 38 -18.85 14.62 2.83
CA THR A 38 -20.25 14.75 2.37
C THR A 38 -20.87 13.42 1.92
N GLY A 39 -20.08 12.35 1.88
CA GLY A 39 -20.50 11.04 1.41
C GLY A 39 -21.14 10.16 2.49
N SER A 40 -21.64 8.98 2.06
CA SER A 40 -22.12 7.93 2.95
C SER A 40 -21.01 6.92 3.26
N PHE A 41 -21.02 6.35 4.46
CA PHE A 41 -20.11 5.27 4.85
C PHE A 41 -20.19 4.07 3.89
N PHE A 42 -21.40 3.70 3.46
CA PHE A 42 -21.59 2.57 2.53
C PHE A 42 -21.08 2.86 1.12
N ALA A 43 -21.02 4.13 0.70
CA ALA A 43 -20.44 4.51 -0.58
C ALA A 43 -18.93 4.23 -0.65
N LEU A 44 -18.24 4.21 0.49
CA LEU A 44 -16.82 3.83 0.58
C LEU A 44 -16.58 2.33 0.31
N LEU A 45 -17.61 1.50 0.43
CA LEU A 45 -17.54 0.06 0.16
C LEU A 45 -17.96 -0.27 -1.30
N ASN A 46 -17.59 0.59 -2.23
CA ASN A 46 -17.85 0.38 -3.65
C ASN A 46 -17.03 -0.80 -4.22
N PRO A 47 -17.46 -1.43 -5.33
CA PRO A 47 -16.82 -2.64 -5.85
C PRO A 47 -15.33 -2.49 -6.19
N PHE A 48 -14.90 -1.32 -6.69
CA PHE A 48 -13.49 -1.05 -6.98
C PHE A 48 -12.66 -0.96 -5.69
N ALA A 49 -13.16 -0.26 -4.68
CA ALA A 49 -12.49 -0.17 -3.38
C ALA A 49 -12.40 -1.55 -2.71
N LEU A 50 -13.43 -2.38 -2.80
CA LEU A 50 -13.40 -3.76 -2.31
C LEU A 50 -12.38 -4.61 -3.07
N LEU A 51 -12.23 -4.45 -4.38
CA LEU A 51 -11.19 -5.12 -5.17
C LEU A 51 -9.78 -4.72 -4.66
N CYS A 52 -9.54 -3.43 -4.40
CA CYS A 52 -8.30 -2.95 -3.80
C CYS A 52 -8.10 -3.51 -2.38
N GLY A 53 -9.19 -3.68 -1.61
CA GLY A 53 -9.16 -4.34 -0.30
C GLY A 53 -8.71 -5.80 -0.40
N VAL A 54 -9.25 -6.55 -1.35
CA VAL A 54 -8.84 -7.95 -1.62
C VAL A 54 -7.37 -8.02 -2.05
N LEU A 55 -6.92 -7.10 -2.91
CA LEU A 55 -5.52 -6.98 -3.31
C LEU A 55 -4.60 -6.80 -2.11
N SER A 56 -4.93 -5.85 -1.23
CA SER A 56 -4.15 -5.57 -0.01
C SER A 56 -4.10 -6.78 0.92
N LEU A 57 -5.24 -7.41 1.16
CA LEU A 57 -5.33 -8.61 1.99
C LEU A 57 -4.50 -9.76 1.40
N ALA A 58 -4.65 -10.05 0.11
CA ALA A 58 -3.91 -11.11 -0.58
C ALA A 58 -2.39 -10.89 -0.51
N MET A 59 -1.95 -9.65 -0.73
CA MET A 59 -0.55 -9.24 -0.68
C MET A 59 0.05 -9.46 0.72
N LEU A 60 -0.65 -9.02 1.78
CA LEU A 60 -0.19 -9.17 3.16
C LEU A 60 -0.20 -10.63 3.62
N VAL A 61 -1.24 -11.40 3.27
CA VAL A 61 -1.32 -12.84 3.56
C VAL A 61 -0.19 -13.60 2.86
N THR A 62 0.09 -13.28 1.60
CA THR A 62 1.20 -13.87 0.85
C THR A 62 2.55 -13.59 1.51
N HIS A 63 2.78 -12.36 1.94
CA HIS A 63 4.01 -11.97 2.62
C HIS A 63 4.17 -12.69 3.96
N GLY A 64 3.11 -12.76 4.78
CA GLY A 64 3.09 -13.50 6.03
C GLY A 64 3.29 -15.02 5.83
N ALA A 65 2.69 -15.60 4.78
CA ALA A 65 2.90 -17.01 4.46
C ALA A 65 4.34 -17.32 4.03
N ASN A 66 4.99 -16.41 3.28
CA ASN A 66 6.43 -16.54 2.96
C ASN A 66 7.30 -16.52 4.22
N TRP A 67 6.96 -15.66 5.18
CA TRP A 67 7.66 -15.61 6.47
C TRP A 67 7.49 -16.93 7.23
N LEU A 68 6.27 -17.46 7.32
CA LEU A 68 6.00 -18.74 7.96
C LEU A 68 6.75 -19.88 7.26
N GLN A 69 6.75 -19.91 5.93
CA GLN A 69 7.49 -20.91 5.13
C GLN A 69 8.99 -20.90 5.43
N MET A 70 9.55 -19.74 5.78
CA MET A 70 10.97 -19.57 6.11
C MET A 70 11.28 -20.01 7.56
N LYS A 71 10.34 -19.76 8.49
CA LYS A 71 10.54 -19.95 9.94
C LYS A 71 10.02 -21.28 10.49
N THR A 72 9.22 -22.03 9.75
CA THR A 72 8.59 -23.28 10.21
C THR A 72 9.07 -24.50 9.42
N THR A 73 8.78 -25.67 9.95
CA THR A 73 9.10 -26.97 9.36
C THR A 73 7.84 -27.82 9.17
N ALA A 74 7.98 -28.99 8.54
CA ALA A 74 6.95 -30.01 8.38
C ALA A 74 5.61 -29.49 7.78
N ALA A 75 4.48 -29.96 8.27
CA ALA A 75 3.14 -29.71 7.75
C ALA A 75 2.76 -28.21 7.69
N LEU A 76 3.22 -27.41 8.65
CA LEU A 76 2.92 -25.97 8.67
C LEU A 76 3.61 -25.25 7.52
N ARG A 77 4.83 -25.64 7.19
CA ARG A 77 5.58 -25.11 6.04
C ARG A 77 4.88 -25.41 4.71
N ASP A 78 4.35 -26.65 4.55
CA ASP A 78 3.69 -27.03 3.31
C ASP A 78 2.35 -26.30 3.13
N ARG A 79 1.60 -26.09 4.21
CA ARG A 79 0.40 -25.24 4.21
C ARG A 79 0.75 -23.79 3.86
N ALA A 80 1.80 -23.24 4.46
CA ALA A 80 2.27 -21.89 4.18
C ALA A 80 2.68 -21.72 2.70
N ARG A 81 3.32 -22.76 2.11
CA ARG A 81 3.67 -22.79 0.68
C ARG A 81 2.43 -22.73 -0.22
N ALA A 82 1.41 -23.52 0.08
CA ALA A 82 0.15 -23.50 -0.70
C ALA A 82 -0.51 -22.12 -0.63
N ILE A 83 -0.58 -21.52 0.56
CA ILE A 83 -1.12 -20.16 0.76
C ILE A 83 -0.30 -19.12 0.00
N THR A 84 1.03 -19.21 0.01
CA THR A 84 1.91 -18.31 -0.76
C THR A 84 1.60 -18.36 -2.26
N GLN A 85 1.45 -19.56 -2.82
CA GLN A 85 1.20 -19.72 -4.27
C GLN A 85 -0.17 -19.18 -4.66
N ILE A 86 -1.20 -19.52 -3.92
CA ILE A 86 -2.57 -19.03 -4.16
C ILE A 86 -2.62 -17.51 -3.96
N GLY A 87 -2.09 -17.02 -2.85
CA GLY A 87 -2.10 -15.60 -2.51
C GLY A 87 -1.34 -14.74 -3.53
N ALA A 88 -0.18 -15.20 -4.03
CA ALA A 88 0.57 -14.50 -5.07
C ALA A 88 -0.22 -14.43 -6.39
N LEU A 89 -0.92 -15.50 -6.78
CA LEU A 89 -1.78 -15.49 -7.96
C LEU A 89 -2.98 -14.58 -7.78
N VAL A 90 -3.62 -14.59 -6.60
CA VAL A 90 -4.74 -13.68 -6.30
C VAL A 90 -4.24 -12.22 -6.34
N THR A 91 -3.09 -11.92 -5.75
CA THR A 91 -2.46 -10.59 -5.80
C THR A 91 -2.24 -10.14 -7.25
N LEU A 92 -1.69 -11.01 -8.10
CA LEU A 92 -1.46 -10.70 -9.51
C LEU A 92 -2.76 -10.43 -10.27
N ILE A 93 -3.75 -11.31 -10.12
CA ILE A 93 -5.03 -11.20 -10.81
C ILE A 93 -5.77 -9.92 -10.38
N THR A 94 -5.87 -9.67 -9.07
CA THR A 94 -6.56 -8.49 -8.54
C THR A 94 -5.84 -7.20 -8.91
N PHE A 95 -4.49 -7.19 -8.96
CA PHE A 95 -3.71 -6.04 -9.41
C PHE A 95 -3.97 -5.71 -10.89
N VAL A 96 -3.94 -6.72 -11.77
CA VAL A 96 -4.22 -6.53 -13.20
C VAL A 96 -5.66 -6.07 -13.41
N LEU A 97 -6.63 -6.70 -12.72
CA LEU A 97 -8.04 -6.29 -12.80
C LEU A 97 -8.25 -4.85 -12.31
N ALA A 98 -7.59 -4.45 -11.21
CA ALA A 98 -7.65 -3.07 -10.72
C ALA A 98 -7.05 -2.08 -11.72
N GLY A 99 -5.93 -2.42 -12.36
CA GLY A 99 -5.30 -1.61 -13.40
C GLY A 99 -6.19 -1.45 -14.64
N VAL A 100 -6.76 -2.55 -15.13
CA VAL A 100 -7.72 -2.52 -16.25
C VAL A 100 -8.96 -1.72 -15.88
N TRP A 101 -9.51 -1.90 -14.70
CA TRP A 101 -10.67 -1.12 -14.26
C TRP A 101 -10.34 0.37 -14.16
N LEU A 102 -9.16 0.71 -13.65
CA LEU A 102 -8.70 2.10 -13.52
C LEU A 102 -8.54 2.78 -14.88
N SER A 103 -8.22 2.05 -15.95
CA SER A 103 -8.12 2.61 -17.30
C SER A 103 -9.45 3.09 -17.88
N PHE A 104 -10.58 2.57 -17.37
CA PHE A 104 -11.92 3.03 -17.74
C PHE A 104 -12.49 4.08 -16.80
N LYS A 105 -11.77 4.41 -15.74
CA LYS A 105 -12.17 5.44 -14.77
C LYS A 105 -11.59 6.79 -15.15
N ASP A 106 -12.40 7.81 -14.93
CA ASP A 106 -11.94 9.19 -15.02
C ASP A 106 -10.95 9.47 -13.88
N GLY A 107 -9.93 10.23 -14.19
CA GLY A 107 -8.92 10.67 -13.23
C GLY A 107 -8.82 12.19 -13.21
N TYR A 108 -7.98 12.71 -12.34
CA TYR A 108 -7.82 14.12 -12.09
C TYR A 108 -6.51 14.62 -12.67
N VAL A 109 -6.53 15.78 -13.32
CA VAL A 109 -5.37 16.45 -13.91
C VAL A 109 -5.34 17.91 -13.47
N VAL A 110 -4.21 18.36 -12.97
CA VAL A 110 -4.00 19.78 -12.68
C VAL A 110 -3.69 20.51 -13.98
N THR A 111 -4.49 21.53 -14.31
CA THR A 111 -4.34 22.33 -15.54
C THR A 111 -3.75 23.70 -15.28
N SER A 112 -3.80 24.19 -14.04
CA SER A 112 -3.18 25.46 -13.65
C SER A 112 -1.69 25.30 -13.37
N VAL A 113 -0.93 26.38 -13.60
CA VAL A 113 0.46 26.48 -13.15
C VAL A 113 0.46 26.61 -11.63
N ILE A 114 1.16 25.71 -10.96
CA ILE A 114 1.28 25.71 -9.50
C ILE A 114 2.64 26.29 -9.12
N ASP A 115 2.63 27.31 -8.28
CA ASP A 115 3.84 27.78 -7.63
C ASP A 115 4.15 26.89 -6.43
N HIS A 116 5.19 26.07 -6.54
CA HIS A 116 5.62 25.12 -5.50
C HIS A 116 6.16 25.81 -4.24
N PHE A 117 6.46 27.11 -4.30
CA PHE A 117 7.00 27.89 -3.19
C PHE A 117 5.95 28.82 -2.56
N ALA A 118 4.75 28.87 -3.13
CA ALA A 118 3.65 29.65 -2.55
C ALA A 118 3.19 29.06 -1.21
N ALA A 119 2.55 29.90 -0.40
CA ALA A 119 1.89 29.44 0.82
C ALA A 119 0.77 28.43 0.48
N SER A 120 0.60 27.44 1.33
CA SER A 120 -0.46 26.42 1.19
C SER A 120 -1.85 27.07 1.12
N ALA A 121 -2.55 26.89 0.01
CA ALA A 121 -3.89 27.43 -0.21
C ALA A 121 -4.81 26.37 -0.85
N PRO A 122 -5.22 25.32 -0.09
CA PRO A 122 -5.91 24.16 -0.64
C PRO A 122 -7.28 24.49 -1.22
N ALA A 123 -7.93 25.57 -0.77
CA ALA A 123 -9.29 25.96 -1.19
C ALA A 123 -9.31 26.91 -2.42
N SER A 124 -8.18 27.44 -2.89
CA SER A 124 -8.19 28.49 -3.92
C SER A 124 -7.06 28.37 -4.93
N GLY A 125 -7.29 28.90 -6.12
CA GLY A 125 -6.25 29.22 -7.12
C GLY A 125 -5.83 28.10 -8.07
N LYS A 126 -6.31 26.85 -7.91
CA LYS A 126 -6.00 25.76 -8.81
C LYS A 126 -7.19 25.36 -9.69
N GLN A 127 -6.88 24.94 -10.90
CA GLN A 127 -7.85 24.34 -11.81
C GLN A 127 -7.52 22.87 -11.98
N VAL A 128 -8.52 22.03 -11.80
CA VAL A 128 -8.41 20.57 -11.93
C VAL A 128 -9.45 20.12 -12.94
N ALA A 129 -8.99 19.48 -14.01
CA ALA A 129 -9.85 18.82 -14.98
C ALA A 129 -10.03 17.35 -14.64
N VAL A 130 -11.18 16.79 -15.03
CA VAL A 130 -11.46 15.36 -14.93
C VAL A 130 -11.37 14.79 -16.33
N GLU A 131 -10.44 13.85 -16.54
CA GLU A 131 -10.15 13.28 -17.85
C GLU A 131 -10.08 11.76 -17.78
N ALA A 132 -10.56 11.07 -18.83
CA ALA A 132 -10.45 9.63 -18.92
C ALA A 132 -8.98 9.20 -19.06
N GLY A 133 -8.57 8.20 -18.27
CA GLY A 133 -7.20 7.69 -18.32
C GLY A 133 -6.13 8.57 -17.68
N ALA A 134 -6.51 9.65 -17.00
CA ALA A 134 -5.58 10.59 -16.34
C ALA A 134 -4.61 9.89 -15.38
N TRP A 135 -5.03 8.80 -14.74
CA TRP A 135 -4.19 8.00 -13.82
C TRP A 135 -2.96 7.38 -14.47
N PHE A 136 -2.94 7.26 -15.81
CA PHE A 136 -1.80 6.75 -16.58
C PHE A 136 -0.93 7.85 -17.19
N LYS A 137 -1.28 9.13 -17.00
CA LYS A 137 -0.57 10.27 -17.60
C LYS A 137 0.91 10.26 -17.20
N ASN A 138 1.21 10.10 -15.93
CA ASN A 138 2.59 10.06 -15.43
C ASN A 138 3.42 8.93 -16.05
N PHE A 139 2.81 7.76 -16.27
CA PHE A 139 3.46 6.62 -16.92
C PHE A 139 3.71 6.86 -18.41
N ASN A 140 2.83 7.61 -19.09
CA ASN A 140 2.98 7.97 -20.50
C ASN A 140 4.03 9.07 -20.70
N GLU A 141 4.10 10.04 -19.77
CA GLU A 141 5.11 11.11 -19.76
C GLU A 141 6.50 10.56 -19.46
N ASN A 142 6.61 9.60 -18.58
CA ASN A 142 7.88 8.96 -18.22
C ASN A 142 7.76 7.43 -18.29
N PRO A 143 8.10 6.82 -19.45
CA PRO A 143 7.98 5.37 -19.65
C PRO A 143 8.78 4.52 -18.65
N ALA A 144 9.82 5.06 -18.01
CA ALA A 144 10.57 4.34 -16.97
C ALA A 144 9.70 3.94 -15.77
N LEU A 145 8.63 4.68 -15.50
CA LEU A 145 7.71 4.39 -14.40
C LEU A 145 6.93 3.09 -14.58
N TRP A 146 6.80 2.58 -15.83
CA TRP A 146 6.23 1.27 -16.10
C TRP A 146 7.04 0.11 -15.47
N ALA A 147 8.27 0.38 -15.04
CA ALA A 147 9.05 -0.59 -14.30
C ALA A 147 8.36 -1.03 -12.99
N PHE A 148 7.58 -0.17 -12.33
CA PHE A 148 6.90 -0.51 -11.07
C PHE A 148 5.73 -1.48 -11.26
N PRO A 149 4.78 -1.28 -12.18
CA PRO A 149 3.79 -2.31 -12.50
C PRO A 149 4.42 -3.62 -13.00
N ALA A 150 5.48 -3.54 -13.83
CA ALA A 150 6.22 -4.70 -14.28
C ALA A 150 6.86 -5.46 -13.11
N LEU A 151 7.40 -4.74 -12.11
CA LEU A 151 7.96 -5.32 -10.89
C LEU A 151 6.92 -6.11 -10.10
N VAL A 152 5.65 -5.66 -10.06
CA VAL A 152 4.56 -6.41 -9.42
C VAL A 152 4.33 -7.74 -10.12
N VAL A 153 4.22 -7.72 -11.46
CA VAL A 153 3.96 -8.93 -12.25
C VAL A 153 5.12 -9.91 -12.12
N VAL A 154 6.34 -9.45 -12.37
CA VAL A 154 7.55 -10.27 -12.31
C VAL A 154 7.79 -10.78 -10.88
N GLY A 155 7.65 -9.91 -9.89
CA GLY A 155 7.82 -10.25 -8.48
C GLY A 155 6.84 -11.32 -8.01
N ALA A 156 5.55 -11.21 -8.37
CA ALA A 156 4.53 -12.20 -8.02
C ALA A 156 4.80 -13.56 -8.69
N LEU A 157 5.18 -13.58 -9.97
CA LEU A 157 5.53 -14.81 -10.68
C LEU A 157 6.79 -15.47 -10.10
N LEU A 158 7.84 -14.69 -9.85
CA LEU A 158 9.07 -15.19 -9.24
C LEU A 158 8.85 -15.67 -7.80
N ASN A 159 7.93 -15.06 -7.05
CA ASN A 159 7.52 -15.53 -5.73
C ASN A 159 6.95 -16.97 -5.82
N VAL A 160 6.03 -17.22 -6.76
CA VAL A 160 5.46 -18.57 -6.97
C VAL A 160 6.56 -19.57 -7.34
N VAL A 161 7.46 -19.21 -8.25
CA VAL A 161 8.56 -20.09 -8.70
C VAL A 161 9.52 -20.38 -7.54
N ALA A 162 9.95 -19.37 -6.81
CA ALA A 162 10.86 -19.52 -5.67
C ALA A 162 10.24 -20.36 -4.54
N SER A 163 8.94 -20.17 -4.27
CA SER A 163 8.20 -20.96 -3.30
C SER A 163 8.12 -22.45 -3.73
N LYS A 164 7.84 -22.73 -5.01
CA LYS A 164 7.86 -24.10 -5.56
C LYS A 164 9.25 -24.74 -5.48
N ALA A 165 10.30 -23.95 -5.75
CA ALA A 165 11.68 -24.41 -5.71
C ALA A 165 12.25 -24.53 -4.27
N ASN A 166 11.43 -24.41 -3.22
CA ASN A 166 11.84 -24.44 -1.82
C ASN A 166 12.83 -23.33 -1.39
N ARG A 167 12.98 -22.28 -2.19
CA ARG A 167 13.88 -21.16 -1.90
C ARG A 167 13.12 -20.07 -1.14
N CYS A 168 12.76 -20.33 0.11
CA CYS A 168 11.89 -19.50 0.93
C CYS A 168 12.40 -18.06 1.12
N GLY A 169 13.73 -17.85 1.24
CA GLY A 169 14.32 -16.52 1.38
C GLY A 169 14.11 -15.65 0.13
N PHE A 170 14.28 -16.23 -1.07
CA PHE A 170 14.00 -15.53 -2.32
C PHE A 170 12.49 -15.28 -2.50
N ALA A 171 11.62 -16.23 -2.12
CA ALA A 171 10.18 -16.03 -2.15
C ALA A 171 9.77 -14.85 -1.26
N PHE A 172 10.35 -14.74 -0.07
CA PHE A 172 10.13 -13.59 0.82
C PHE A 172 10.59 -12.28 0.19
N LEU A 173 11.80 -12.24 -0.40
CA LEU A 173 12.32 -11.05 -1.09
C LEU A 173 11.41 -10.61 -2.25
N PHE A 174 10.98 -11.56 -3.09
CA PHE A 174 10.08 -11.25 -4.21
C PHE A 174 8.71 -10.75 -3.73
N SER A 175 8.21 -11.23 -2.60
CA SER A 175 6.98 -10.68 -2.02
C SER A 175 7.15 -9.23 -1.52
N VAL A 176 8.31 -8.88 -0.95
CA VAL A 176 8.64 -7.48 -0.59
C VAL A 176 8.65 -6.59 -1.82
N LEU A 177 9.32 -7.04 -2.90
CA LEU A 177 9.38 -6.29 -4.16
C LEU A 177 7.99 -6.13 -4.80
N THR A 178 7.14 -7.16 -4.74
CA THR A 178 5.75 -7.08 -5.19
C THR A 178 4.97 -6.03 -4.40
N MET A 179 5.08 -6.03 -3.07
CA MET A 179 4.43 -5.03 -2.20
C MET A 179 4.90 -3.61 -2.52
N ALA A 180 6.21 -3.42 -2.61
CA ALA A 180 6.79 -2.12 -2.97
C ALA A 180 6.30 -1.66 -4.34
N GLY A 181 6.27 -2.56 -5.33
CA GLY A 181 5.76 -2.28 -6.67
C GLY A 181 4.30 -1.83 -6.67
N VAL A 182 3.42 -2.51 -5.92
CA VAL A 182 1.99 -2.13 -5.80
C VAL A 182 1.85 -0.73 -5.19
N ILE A 183 2.53 -0.47 -4.08
CA ILE A 183 2.44 0.82 -3.36
C ILE A 183 2.98 1.96 -4.24
N ILE A 184 4.15 1.77 -4.86
CA ILE A 184 4.75 2.80 -5.73
C ILE A 184 3.89 3.02 -6.98
N THR A 185 3.33 1.97 -7.58
CA THR A 185 2.43 2.12 -8.75
C THR A 185 1.21 2.96 -8.38
N ALA A 186 0.58 2.71 -7.23
CA ALA A 186 -0.55 3.50 -6.76
C ALA A 186 -0.15 4.96 -6.48
N ALA A 187 1.00 5.18 -5.82
CA ALA A 187 1.52 6.51 -5.54
C ALA A 187 1.82 7.31 -6.82
N VAL A 188 2.46 6.67 -7.81
CA VAL A 188 2.76 7.29 -9.11
C VAL A 188 1.49 7.61 -9.90
N SER A 189 0.49 6.71 -9.85
CA SER A 189 -0.81 6.99 -10.49
C SER A 189 -1.48 8.23 -9.90
N MET A 190 -1.44 8.40 -8.58
CA MET A 190 -2.09 9.52 -7.88
C MET A 190 -1.31 10.82 -7.95
N PHE A 191 0.00 10.79 -8.20
CA PHE A 191 0.82 12.00 -8.18
C PHE A 191 0.32 13.04 -9.20
N PRO A 192 0.17 14.34 -8.83
CA PRO A 192 0.57 14.98 -7.57
C PRO A 192 -0.52 15.02 -6.48
N PHE A 193 -1.63 14.32 -6.66
CA PHE A 193 -2.74 14.34 -5.72
C PHE A 193 -2.43 13.49 -4.48
N VAL A 194 -2.72 14.04 -3.31
CA VAL A 194 -2.74 13.32 -2.03
C VAL A 194 -4.15 12.80 -1.75
N MET A 195 -5.15 13.67 -1.97
CA MET A 195 -6.56 13.32 -1.81
C MET A 195 -7.41 14.11 -2.83
N PRO A 196 -7.79 13.48 -3.95
CA PRO A 196 -8.69 14.13 -4.91
C PRO A 196 -10.11 14.24 -4.35
N SER A 197 -10.77 15.37 -4.62
CA SER A 197 -12.18 15.56 -4.29
C SER A 197 -13.06 15.22 -5.49
N SER A 198 -14.06 14.36 -5.27
CA SER A 198 -15.05 14.02 -6.30
C SER A 198 -16.20 15.01 -6.39
N THR A 199 -16.46 15.80 -5.33
CA THR A 199 -17.50 16.84 -5.31
C THR A 199 -17.00 18.16 -5.84
N HIS A 200 -15.80 18.56 -5.42
CA HIS A 200 -15.14 19.82 -5.81
C HIS A 200 -13.70 19.56 -6.26
N PRO A 201 -13.47 19.20 -7.54
CA PRO A 201 -12.14 18.87 -8.04
C PRO A 201 -11.09 19.95 -7.77
N GLU A 202 -11.47 21.22 -7.80
CA GLU A 202 -10.63 22.38 -7.49
C GLU A 202 -10.15 22.43 -6.04
N GLN A 203 -10.86 21.77 -5.11
CA GLN A 203 -10.47 21.64 -3.70
C GLN A 203 -9.64 20.40 -3.40
N SER A 204 -9.28 19.62 -4.43
CA SER A 204 -8.44 18.43 -4.26
C SER A 204 -7.12 18.79 -3.57
N LEU A 205 -6.69 17.97 -2.62
CA LEU A 205 -5.43 18.18 -1.92
C LEU A 205 -4.27 17.67 -2.76
N LEU A 206 -3.35 18.58 -3.08
CA LEU A 206 -2.10 18.28 -3.75
C LEU A 206 -0.97 18.12 -2.74
N MET A 207 0.14 17.52 -3.16
CA MET A 207 1.31 17.34 -2.32
C MET A 207 1.84 18.67 -1.76
N TRP A 208 1.72 19.76 -2.51
CA TRP A 208 2.14 21.10 -2.09
C TRP A 208 1.15 21.80 -1.14
N ASP A 209 -0.14 21.49 -1.24
CA ASP A 209 -1.19 22.06 -0.40
C ASP A 209 -1.36 21.32 0.93
N ALA A 210 -1.07 20.00 0.94
CA ALA A 210 -1.28 19.12 2.08
C ALA A 210 -0.08 19.03 3.02
N THR A 211 1.04 19.68 2.70
CA THR A 211 2.24 19.68 3.54
C THR A 211 2.18 20.70 4.65
N SER A 212 2.83 20.39 5.76
CA SER A 212 3.04 21.29 6.89
C SER A 212 4.02 22.42 6.55
N SER A 213 4.12 23.40 7.45
CA SER A 213 5.10 24.49 7.32
C SER A 213 6.53 23.96 7.28
N GLN A 214 7.43 24.70 6.62
CA GLN A 214 8.85 24.36 6.50
C GLN A 214 9.52 24.08 7.85
N LEU A 215 9.18 24.87 8.88
CA LEU A 215 9.71 24.69 10.23
C LEU A 215 9.29 23.34 10.81
N THR A 216 8.01 22.97 10.66
CA THR A 216 7.49 21.68 11.14
C THR A 216 8.15 20.52 10.42
N LEU A 217 8.30 20.62 9.09
CA LEU A 217 8.95 19.57 8.30
C LEU A 217 10.41 19.37 8.69
N ASN A 218 11.15 20.46 8.92
CA ASN A 218 12.54 20.39 9.38
C ASN A 218 12.63 19.74 10.78
N LEU A 219 11.77 20.14 11.71
CA LEU A 219 11.75 19.55 13.05
C LEU A 219 11.43 18.05 12.99
N MET A 220 10.41 17.67 12.21
CA MET A 220 10.03 16.27 12.03
C MET A 220 11.15 15.46 11.36
N PHE A 221 11.88 16.04 10.41
CA PHE A 221 13.01 15.37 9.77
C PHE A 221 14.07 14.94 10.78
N TYR A 222 14.51 15.85 11.67
CA TYR A 222 15.50 15.51 12.70
C TYR A 222 14.98 14.49 13.71
N LEU A 223 13.72 14.63 14.15
CA LEU A 223 13.10 13.67 15.05
C LEU A 223 13.00 12.29 14.43
N VAL A 224 12.53 12.20 13.18
CA VAL A 224 12.44 10.94 12.45
C VAL A 224 13.81 10.28 12.29
N LEU A 225 14.84 11.05 11.94
CA LEU A 225 16.20 10.53 11.79
C LEU A 225 16.70 9.85 13.07
N VAL A 226 16.44 10.43 14.24
CA VAL A 226 16.84 9.87 15.53
C VAL A 226 15.98 8.65 15.88
N PHE A 227 14.65 8.80 15.91
CA PHE A 227 13.76 7.74 16.39
C PHE A 227 13.68 6.54 15.45
N VAL A 228 13.71 6.75 14.12
CA VAL A 228 13.75 5.66 13.15
C VAL A 228 15.06 4.87 13.27
N THR A 229 16.17 5.55 13.46
CA THR A 229 17.47 4.88 13.68
C THR A 229 17.43 4.00 14.92
N ILE A 230 16.94 4.50 16.05
CA ILE A 230 16.78 3.72 17.28
C ILE A 230 15.85 2.51 17.05
N SER A 231 14.71 2.74 16.39
CA SER A 231 13.74 1.67 16.08
C SER A 231 14.32 0.60 15.16
N LEU A 232 15.10 0.99 14.16
CA LEU A 232 15.78 0.05 13.26
C LEU A 232 16.83 -0.79 14.01
N LEU A 233 17.63 -0.17 14.85
CA LEU A 233 18.62 -0.89 15.66
C LEU A 233 17.95 -1.90 16.60
N TYR A 234 16.90 -1.47 17.33
CA TYR A 234 16.14 -2.35 18.21
C TYR A 234 15.47 -3.50 17.44
N THR A 235 14.82 -3.20 16.33
CA THR A 235 14.14 -4.21 15.50
C THR A 235 15.15 -5.20 14.93
N THR A 236 16.27 -4.72 14.39
CA THR A 236 17.33 -5.58 13.85
C THR A 236 17.90 -6.50 14.93
N TRP A 237 18.15 -5.97 16.14
CA TRP A 237 18.62 -6.76 17.27
C TRP A 237 17.59 -7.80 17.69
N SER A 238 16.30 -7.46 17.74
CA SER A 238 15.21 -8.40 18.06
C SER A 238 15.15 -9.54 17.05
N TYR A 239 15.18 -9.24 15.76
CA TYR A 239 15.19 -10.26 14.71
C TYR A 239 16.44 -11.13 14.75
N TYR A 240 17.60 -10.55 15.07
CA TYR A 240 18.84 -11.31 15.25
C TYR A 240 18.73 -12.31 16.41
N LYS A 241 18.18 -11.91 17.55
CA LYS A 241 17.97 -12.78 18.71
C LYS A 241 16.94 -13.88 18.46
N MET A 242 15.91 -13.60 17.63
CA MET A 242 14.86 -14.56 17.25
C MET A 242 15.21 -15.32 15.96
N PHE A 243 16.48 -15.27 15.53
CA PHE A 243 16.89 -15.95 14.33
C PHE A 243 16.97 -17.47 14.57
N GLY A 244 16.19 -18.24 13.79
CA GLY A 244 16.11 -19.69 13.90
C GLY A 244 14.83 -20.23 13.26
N ARG A 245 14.76 -21.54 13.11
CA ARG A 245 13.53 -22.23 12.71
C ARG A 245 12.87 -22.81 13.97
N LEU A 246 11.55 -22.78 13.98
CA LEU A 246 10.75 -23.38 15.03
C LEU A 246 10.41 -24.81 14.61
N ASP A 247 11.01 -25.78 15.29
CA ASP A 247 10.74 -27.21 15.12
C ASP A 247 9.76 -27.71 16.20
N GLU A 248 9.11 -28.85 15.95
CA GLU A 248 8.20 -29.45 16.93
C GLU A 248 8.91 -29.78 18.25
N SER A 249 10.17 -30.25 18.17
CA SER A 249 11.00 -30.50 19.35
C SER A 249 11.23 -29.24 20.20
N PHE A 250 11.51 -28.10 19.55
CA PHE A 250 11.67 -26.83 20.25
C PHE A 250 10.41 -26.41 21.01
N VAL A 251 9.22 -26.65 20.43
CA VAL A 251 7.94 -26.33 21.06
C VAL A 251 7.68 -27.29 22.22
N GLU A 252 8.04 -28.57 22.09
CA GLU A 252 7.88 -29.56 23.15
C GLU A 252 8.79 -29.29 24.34
N ASP A 253 10.08 -28.99 24.08
CA ASP A 253 11.06 -28.70 25.13
C ASP A 253 10.76 -27.42 25.90
N ASN A 254 10.08 -26.47 25.29
CA ASN A 254 9.78 -25.15 25.86
C ASN A 254 8.29 -24.96 26.24
N LYS A 255 7.49 -26.01 26.34
CA LYS A 255 6.05 -25.92 26.64
C LYS A 255 5.73 -25.06 27.88
N ASN A 256 6.59 -25.07 28.88
CA ASN A 256 6.38 -24.36 30.15
C ASN A 256 6.86 -22.87 30.09
N SER A 257 7.59 -22.47 29.06
CA SER A 257 8.14 -21.11 28.93
C SER A 257 7.48 -20.30 27.81
N LEU A 258 6.67 -20.94 26.95
CA LEU A 258 5.99 -20.29 25.82
C LEU A 258 4.56 -19.81 26.15
N TYR A 259 4.05 -20.09 27.39
CA TYR A 259 2.73 -19.68 27.87
C TYR A 259 2.81 -18.94 29.19
#